data_2aa522eb75b4686aeab47f80ff2ceb5b
#
_entry.id   2aa522eb75b4686aeab47f80ff2ceb5b
#
_cell.length_a   1.000
_cell.length_b   1.000
_cell.length_c   1.000
_cell.angle_alpha   90.00
_cell.angle_beta   90.00
_cell.angle_gamma   90.00
#
_symmetry.space_group_name_H-M   'P 1'
#
loop_
_entity.id
_entity.type
_entity.pdbx_description
1 polymer ?
#
loop_
_entity_poly.entity_id
_entity_poly.type
_entity_poly.pdbx_seq_one_letter_code
_entity_poly.pdbx_strand_id
1 'polypeptide(L)'
;MITDIDAKLLEKIADLTGQPVGAFNIRKDSGCEARQSTEHIEITPRADGKQGIDIRIKPGTKGEKCYIPVIISKTGLSELVYNDFYVGDDCDVEIVAGCGIHNSGCDESRHDGVHTFHIGKNARVRYSEKHYGENDPGQTGGNVMNPKTVVYLGENASMQMDTVQIRGIDSTKRETDFFCEAGSEVVVTERLLTHGSQTAEGDMNIQLNGHDAKGRVISRSVAQEQSHQVFRPVMVGNAQCFGHVQCDSIIMGQAKIESVPAITANCPDAQLIHEAAIGKIAGDQLLKLETLGLTEEEAEDTILKGFLA
;
A
#
# COMPACT_ATOMS: atom_id res chain seq x y z
N MET A 1 0.92 25.69 -6.36
CA MET A 1 -0.01 26.22 -5.33
C MET A 1 -1.07 25.17 -5.09
N ILE A 2 -1.30 24.80 -3.85
CA ILE A 2 -2.29 23.79 -3.44
C ILE A 2 -3.69 24.39 -3.61
N THR A 3 -4.58 23.71 -4.34
CA THR A 3 -6.00 24.04 -4.52
C THR A 3 -6.85 23.34 -3.45
N ASP A 4 -8.15 23.65 -3.39
CA ASP A 4 -9.09 22.97 -2.47
C ASP A 4 -9.22 21.47 -2.82
N ILE A 5 -9.11 21.11 -4.11
CA ILE A 5 -9.11 19.72 -4.58
C ILE A 5 -7.86 19.02 -4.06
N ASP A 6 -6.68 19.64 -4.23
CA ASP A 6 -5.43 19.07 -3.75
C ASP A 6 -5.44 18.87 -2.23
N ALA A 7 -6.01 19.82 -1.48
CA ALA A 7 -6.13 19.71 -0.03
C ALA A 7 -7.01 18.51 0.38
N LYS A 8 -8.13 18.29 -0.31
CA LYS A 8 -8.97 17.10 -0.10
C LYS A 8 -8.25 15.80 -0.43
N LEU A 9 -7.47 15.78 -1.51
CA LEU A 9 -6.64 14.61 -1.84
C LEU A 9 -5.61 14.34 -0.75
N LEU A 10 -4.87 15.36 -0.28
CA LEU A 10 -3.90 15.22 0.82
C LEU A 10 -4.54 14.66 2.10
N GLU A 11 -5.75 15.12 2.43
CA GLU A 11 -6.51 14.58 3.57
C GLU A 11 -6.83 13.08 3.36
N LYS A 12 -7.27 12.69 2.16
CA LYS A 12 -7.66 11.30 1.85
C LYS A 12 -6.47 10.34 1.85
N ILE A 13 -5.32 10.75 1.32
CA ILE A 13 -4.17 9.86 1.10
C ILE A 13 -3.13 9.90 2.23
N ALA A 14 -3.09 10.96 3.02
CA ALA A 14 -2.05 11.15 4.04
C ALA A 14 -2.56 11.74 5.37
N ASP A 15 -3.89 11.87 5.54
CA ASP A 15 -4.55 12.49 6.70
C ASP A 15 -4.03 13.91 6.98
N LEU A 16 -3.65 14.66 5.93
CA LEU A 16 -3.08 15.99 6.04
C LEU A 16 -4.14 17.07 5.82
N THR A 17 -4.44 17.86 6.86
CA THR A 17 -5.33 19.03 6.78
C THR A 17 -4.58 20.36 6.68
N GLY A 18 -3.26 20.32 6.52
CA GLY A 18 -2.39 21.48 6.41
C GLY A 18 -0.95 21.05 6.09
N GLN A 19 0.02 21.95 6.34
CA GLN A 19 1.42 21.63 6.14
C GLN A 19 1.86 20.53 7.14
N PRO A 20 2.52 19.45 6.67
CA PRO A 20 3.01 18.39 7.55
C PRO A 20 4.02 18.93 8.57
N VAL A 21 4.02 18.33 9.75
CA VAL A 21 5.07 18.56 10.77
C VAL A 21 6.13 17.47 10.61
N GLY A 22 7.40 17.84 10.51
CA GLY A 22 8.52 16.93 10.31
C GLY A 22 9.09 16.99 8.90
N ALA A 23 9.66 15.87 8.44
CA ALA A 23 10.18 15.76 7.08
C ALA A 23 9.04 15.49 6.08
N PHE A 24 9.06 16.17 4.95
CA PHE A 24 8.07 15.90 3.92
C PHE A 24 8.54 16.26 2.50
N ASN A 25 7.92 15.62 1.51
CA ASN A 25 8.00 16.00 0.10
C ASN A 25 6.62 15.85 -0.54
N ILE A 26 5.93 16.95 -0.73
CA ILE A 26 4.65 16.97 -1.44
C ILE A 26 4.94 17.11 -2.93
N ARG A 27 4.52 16.10 -3.70
CA ARG A 27 4.63 16.09 -5.15
C ARG A 27 3.27 16.39 -5.78
N LYS A 28 3.26 17.26 -6.78
CA LYS A 28 2.05 17.61 -7.53
C LYS A 28 2.35 17.68 -9.02
N ASP A 29 1.55 17.00 -9.83
CA ASP A 29 1.58 17.09 -11.30
C ASP A 29 3.01 17.01 -11.87
N SER A 30 3.77 15.99 -11.50
CA SER A 30 5.18 15.74 -11.85
C SER A 30 6.21 16.74 -11.28
N GLY A 31 5.79 17.65 -10.42
CA GLY A 31 6.67 18.64 -9.77
C GLY A 31 6.78 18.44 -8.26
N CYS A 32 7.83 19.01 -7.66
CA CYS A 32 7.92 19.16 -6.21
C CYS A 32 7.20 20.46 -5.82
N GLU A 33 6.07 20.36 -5.14
CA GLU A 33 5.32 21.53 -4.66
C GLU A 33 5.93 22.09 -3.38
N ALA A 34 6.34 21.20 -2.45
CA ALA A 34 6.98 21.60 -1.21
C ALA A 34 7.85 20.44 -0.66
N ARG A 35 8.98 20.81 -0.05
CA ARG A 35 9.90 19.85 0.56
C ARG A 35 10.52 20.44 1.82
N GLN A 36 10.66 19.61 2.85
CA GLN A 36 11.35 19.95 4.09
C GLN A 36 12.10 18.73 4.62
N SER A 37 13.37 18.95 4.95
CA SER A 37 14.18 18.00 5.74
C SER A 37 14.15 18.38 7.22
N THR A 38 14.46 17.44 8.11
CA THR A 38 14.73 17.69 9.52
C THR A 38 16.22 17.52 9.83
N GLU A 39 16.59 17.63 11.09
CA GLU A 39 17.96 17.35 11.51
C GLU A 39 18.36 15.88 11.25
N HIS A 40 17.40 14.95 11.36
CA HIS A 40 17.65 13.51 11.29
C HIS A 40 17.15 12.86 9.98
N ILE A 41 16.27 13.53 9.23
CA ILE A 41 15.72 13.02 7.97
C ILE A 41 16.05 14.01 6.85
N GLU A 42 16.91 13.62 5.96
CA GLU A 42 17.29 14.40 4.77
C GLU A 42 16.49 13.89 3.56
N ILE A 43 15.87 14.81 2.82
CA ILE A 43 15.16 14.52 1.57
C ILE A 43 15.80 15.34 0.44
N THR A 44 16.38 14.65 -0.54
CA THR A 44 17.06 15.26 -1.69
C THR A 44 16.51 14.76 -3.02
N PRO A 45 16.60 15.54 -4.10
CA PRO A 45 16.41 14.98 -5.44
C PRO A 45 17.40 13.85 -5.68
N ARG A 46 17.02 12.89 -6.51
CA ARG A 46 17.92 11.79 -6.90
C ARG A 46 19.16 12.29 -7.63
N ALA A 47 20.29 11.69 -7.29
CA ALA A 47 21.57 12.05 -7.92
C ALA A 47 21.74 11.45 -9.34
N ASP A 48 20.96 10.39 -9.69
CA ASP A 48 21.03 9.70 -10.98
C ASP A 48 20.22 10.38 -12.10
N GLY A 49 19.57 11.51 -11.79
CA GLY A 49 18.78 12.29 -12.73
C GLY A 49 17.39 11.74 -13.04
N LYS A 50 17.00 10.59 -12.48
CA LYS A 50 15.63 10.09 -12.57
C LYS A 50 14.70 10.94 -11.72
N GLN A 51 13.42 10.98 -12.11
CA GLN A 51 12.41 11.63 -11.29
C GLN A 51 12.24 10.91 -9.95
N GLY A 52 12.23 11.66 -8.85
CA GLY A 52 12.05 11.11 -7.51
C GLY A 52 12.97 11.73 -6.47
N ILE A 53 13.11 11.04 -5.35
CA ILE A 53 13.85 11.53 -4.18
C ILE A 53 14.63 10.41 -3.50
N ASP A 54 15.74 10.79 -2.86
CA ASP A 54 16.44 10.00 -1.86
C ASP A 54 16.04 10.51 -0.47
N ILE A 55 15.62 9.61 0.40
CA ILE A 55 15.29 9.87 1.81
C ILE A 55 16.32 9.17 2.68
N ARG A 56 17.13 9.93 3.41
CA ARG A 56 18.16 9.41 4.30
C ARG A 56 17.82 9.69 5.75
N ILE A 57 17.64 8.63 6.55
CA ILE A 57 17.30 8.70 7.96
C ILE A 57 18.54 8.30 8.76
N LYS A 58 19.03 9.22 9.59
CA LYS A 58 20.25 8.98 10.37
C LYS A 58 20.08 7.84 11.38
N PRO A 59 21.12 7.06 11.65
CA PRO A 59 21.06 6.02 12.68
C PRO A 59 20.58 6.56 14.03
N GLY A 60 19.78 5.77 14.75
CA GLY A 60 19.25 6.13 16.05
C GLY A 60 18.07 7.11 16.06
N THR A 61 17.58 7.55 14.91
CA THR A 61 16.40 8.43 14.80
C THR A 61 15.16 7.74 15.35
N LYS A 62 14.43 8.42 16.25
CA LYS A 62 13.23 7.84 16.89
C LYS A 62 12.08 8.83 16.96
N GLY A 63 10.86 8.30 16.71
CA GLY A 63 9.61 9.06 16.85
C GLY A 63 9.39 10.13 15.79
N GLU A 64 10.21 10.15 14.72
CA GLU A 64 10.02 11.08 13.61
C GLU A 64 9.15 10.49 12.51
N LYS A 65 8.47 11.40 11.78
CA LYS A 65 7.63 11.08 10.64
C LYS A 65 8.15 11.72 9.36
N CYS A 66 7.99 10.99 8.25
CA CYS A 66 8.27 11.46 6.91
C CYS A 66 7.03 11.32 6.04
N TYR A 67 6.58 12.38 5.39
CA TYR A 67 5.41 12.38 4.50
C TYR A 67 5.84 12.54 3.05
N ILE A 68 5.36 11.65 2.18
CA ILE A 68 5.66 11.68 0.73
C ILE A 68 4.39 11.54 -0.13
N PRO A 69 3.37 12.37 0.06
CA PRO A 69 2.17 12.30 -0.75
C PRO A 69 2.42 12.80 -2.18
N VAL A 70 1.69 12.17 -3.13
CA VAL A 70 1.65 12.55 -4.54
C VAL A 70 0.23 12.92 -4.93
N ILE A 71 0.08 14.04 -5.62
CA ILE A 71 -1.20 14.51 -6.15
C ILE A 71 -1.09 14.64 -7.66
N ILE A 72 -2.05 14.07 -8.36
CA ILE A 72 -2.26 14.29 -9.80
C ILE A 72 -3.62 14.94 -9.98
N SER A 73 -3.63 16.17 -10.47
CA SER A 73 -4.85 16.94 -10.75
C SER A 73 -4.99 17.33 -12.23
N LYS A 74 -4.02 16.95 -13.06
CA LYS A 74 -4.07 17.13 -14.51
C LYS A 74 -4.49 15.86 -15.21
N THR A 75 -5.53 15.94 -16.05
CA THR A 75 -5.90 14.85 -16.94
C THR A 75 -4.79 14.54 -17.95
N GLY A 76 -4.64 13.27 -18.32
CA GLY A 76 -3.66 12.82 -19.31
C GLY A 76 -2.20 12.83 -18.81
N LEU A 77 -1.96 13.02 -17.51
CA LEU A 77 -0.62 12.95 -16.94
C LEU A 77 -0.21 11.51 -16.71
N SER A 78 0.98 11.15 -17.21
CA SER A 78 1.62 9.86 -16.91
C SER A 78 3.02 10.12 -16.35
N GLU A 79 3.30 9.58 -15.16
CA GLU A 79 4.61 9.74 -14.54
C GLU A 79 5.12 8.43 -13.91
N LEU A 80 6.46 8.30 -13.90
CA LEU A 80 7.19 7.25 -13.21
C LEU A 80 8.17 7.89 -12.22
N VAL A 81 8.05 7.56 -10.94
CA VAL A 81 8.79 8.21 -9.85
C VAL A 81 9.52 7.17 -9.00
N TYR A 82 10.78 7.44 -8.67
CA TYR A 82 11.63 6.57 -7.85
C TYR A 82 11.92 7.22 -6.50
N ASN A 83 11.60 6.55 -5.41
CA ASN A 83 11.87 7.02 -4.07
C ASN A 83 12.69 5.96 -3.32
N ASP A 84 13.94 6.30 -2.97
CA ASP A 84 14.82 5.39 -2.24
C ASP A 84 14.94 5.84 -0.79
N PHE A 85 14.67 4.92 0.13
CA PHE A 85 14.70 5.15 1.58
C PHE A 85 15.91 4.43 2.17
N TYR A 86 16.81 5.20 2.76
CA TYR A 86 17.95 4.69 3.50
C TYR A 86 17.73 4.93 4.99
N VAL A 87 17.25 3.92 5.68
CA VAL A 87 16.97 3.98 7.12
C VAL A 87 18.18 3.42 7.87
N GLY A 88 18.80 4.27 8.67
CA GLY A 88 19.98 3.87 9.48
C GLY A 88 19.65 2.84 10.55
N ASP A 89 20.71 2.29 11.18
CA ASP A 89 20.56 1.32 12.26
C ASP A 89 19.85 1.94 13.49
N ASP A 90 19.16 1.09 14.27
CA ASP A 90 18.51 1.45 15.53
C ASP A 90 17.45 2.57 15.40
N CYS A 91 16.89 2.80 14.22
CA CYS A 91 15.80 3.76 13.99
C CYS A 91 14.43 3.24 14.49
N ASP A 92 13.50 4.17 14.78
CA ASP A 92 12.07 3.91 14.97
C ASP A 92 11.28 5.07 14.35
N VAL A 93 10.78 4.87 13.13
CA VAL A 93 10.23 5.95 12.29
C VAL A 93 8.94 5.54 11.60
N GLU A 94 8.15 6.56 11.26
CA GLU A 94 6.92 6.39 10.50
C GLU A 94 7.06 7.11 9.14
N ILE A 95 6.66 6.41 8.06
CA ILE A 95 6.68 6.95 6.71
C ILE A 95 5.25 6.86 6.18
N VAL A 96 4.70 8.01 5.82
CA VAL A 96 3.35 8.14 5.27
C VAL A 96 3.43 8.51 3.80
N ALA A 97 3.05 7.56 2.97
CA ALA A 97 2.95 7.73 1.53
C ALA A 97 1.48 7.76 1.10
N GLY A 98 1.26 8.15 -0.12
CA GLY A 98 -0.05 8.03 -0.75
C GLY A 98 -0.07 8.73 -2.09
N CYS A 99 -0.94 8.24 -2.96
CA CYS A 99 -1.16 8.86 -4.25
C CYS A 99 -2.65 9.13 -4.45
N GLY A 100 -2.98 10.39 -4.80
CA GLY A 100 -4.32 10.83 -5.13
C GLY A 100 -4.41 11.31 -6.56
N ILE A 101 -5.36 10.80 -7.33
CA ILE A 101 -5.66 11.26 -8.68
C ILE A 101 -7.05 11.91 -8.67
N HIS A 102 -7.13 13.16 -9.11
CA HIS A 102 -8.38 13.81 -9.49
C HIS A 102 -8.37 14.03 -10.99
N ASN A 103 -9.16 13.25 -11.72
CA ASN A 103 -9.21 13.33 -13.17
C ASN A 103 -10.39 14.18 -13.63
N SER A 104 -10.09 15.39 -14.13
CA SER A 104 -11.09 16.36 -14.62
C SER A 104 -11.38 16.26 -16.12
N GLY A 105 -10.90 15.22 -16.81
CA GLY A 105 -11.03 15.06 -18.26
C GLY A 105 -11.33 13.63 -18.70
N CYS A 106 -11.11 13.38 -20.00
CA CYS A 106 -11.38 12.10 -20.63
C CYS A 106 -10.13 11.25 -20.88
N ASP A 107 -8.93 11.81 -20.65
CA ASP A 107 -7.66 11.10 -20.86
C ASP A 107 -7.26 10.34 -19.59
N GLU A 108 -6.55 9.22 -19.77
CA GLU A 108 -6.02 8.44 -18.64
C GLU A 108 -4.94 9.21 -17.88
N SER A 109 -5.06 9.25 -16.56
CA SER A 109 -4.03 9.74 -15.64
C SER A 109 -3.37 8.58 -14.92
N ARG A 110 -2.01 8.56 -14.88
CA ARG A 110 -1.26 7.42 -14.40
C ARG A 110 -0.11 7.83 -13.49
N HIS A 111 0.04 7.13 -12.39
CA HIS A 111 1.19 7.22 -11.49
C HIS A 111 1.81 5.84 -11.24
N ASP A 112 3.08 5.70 -11.61
CA ASP A 112 3.89 4.53 -11.31
C ASP A 112 4.95 4.93 -10.27
N GLY A 113 4.75 4.58 -9.01
CA GLY A 113 5.69 4.82 -7.91
C GLY A 113 6.60 3.61 -7.69
N VAL A 114 7.92 3.80 -7.73
CA VAL A 114 8.89 2.77 -7.35
C VAL A 114 9.54 3.17 -6.04
N HIS A 115 9.31 2.39 -4.99
CA HIS A 115 9.84 2.62 -3.65
C HIS A 115 10.85 1.54 -3.29
N THR A 116 12.09 1.93 -2.94
CA THR A 116 13.12 1.00 -2.47
C THR A 116 13.51 1.35 -1.05
N PHE A 117 13.35 0.40 -0.14
CA PHE A 117 13.71 0.56 1.27
C PHE A 117 14.98 -0.24 1.59
N HIS A 118 15.99 0.44 2.13
CA HIS A 118 17.15 -0.15 2.75
C HIS A 118 17.07 0.11 4.25
N ILE A 119 16.66 -0.89 5.01
CA ILE A 119 16.40 -0.77 6.45
C ILE A 119 17.56 -1.38 7.22
N GLY A 120 18.24 -0.56 8.01
CA GLY A 120 19.41 -0.94 8.81
C GLY A 120 19.08 -1.89 9.96
N LYS A 121 20.12 -2.37 10.67
CA LYS A 121 20.00 -3.30 11.80
C LYS A 121 19.15 -2.72 12.93
N ASN A 122 18.33 -3.56 13.57
CA ASN A 122 17.45 -3.22 14.69
C ASN A 122 16.49 -2.06 14.41
N ALA A 123 16.37 -1.58 13.16
CA ALA A 123 15.49 -0.48 12.81
C ALA A 123 14.03 -0.94 12.71
N ARG A 124 13.11 -0.06 13.08
CA ARG A 124 11.67 -0.27 13.01
C ARG A 124 11.06 0.78 12.10
N VAL A 125 10.35 0.34 11.08
CA VAL A 125 9.66 1.21 10.12
C VAL A 125 8.18 0.89 10.12
N ARG A 126 7.36 1.90 10.35
CA ARG A 126 5.92 1.86 10.05
C ARG A 126 5.69 2.61 8.76
N TYR A 127 5.21 1.91 7.75
CA TYR A 127 4.93 2.47 6.45
C TYR A 127 3.44 2.35 6.14
N SER A 128 2.80 3.47 5.84
CA SER A 128 1.42 3.49 5.38
C SER A 128 1.32 4.10 3.99
N GLU A 129 0.53 3.48 3.11
CA GLU A 129 0.30 3.95 1.76
C GLU A 129 -1.19 3.89 1.42
N LYS A 130 -1.76 5.03 1.03
CA LYS A 130 -3.16 5.11 0.62
C LYS A 130 -3.27 5.56 -0.84
N HIS A 131 -4.06 4.82 -1.62
CA HIS A 131 -4.40 5.18 -2.99
C HIS A 131 -5.86 5.61 -3.08
N TYR A 132 -6.08 6.73 -3.73
CA TYR A 132 -7.42 7.30 -3.92
C TYR A 132 -7.54 7.92 -5.30
N GLY A 133 -8.67 7.70 -5.97
CA GLY A 133 -9.01 8.33 -7.23
C GLY A 133 -10.42 8.91 -7.21
N GLU A 134 -10.63 9.95 -7.96
CA GLU A 134 -11.95 10.50 -8.26
C GLU A 134 -11.94 11.20 -9.62
N ASN A 135 -13.11 11.26 -10.25
CA ASN A 135 -13.33 12.00 -11.50
C ASN A 135 -14.36 13.09 -11.26
N ASP A 136 -14.28 14.17 -12.04
CA ASP A 136 -15.37 15.11 -12.11
C ASP A 136 -16.63 14.44 -12.68
N PRO A 137 -17.83 14.88 -12.28
CA PRO A 137 -19.09 14.32 -12.78
C PRO A 137 -19.16 14.33 -14.32
N GLY A 138 -19.40 13.16 -14.91
CA GLY A 138 -19.51 12.99 -16.36
C GLY A 138 -18.16 12.82 -17.09
N GLN A 139 -17.04 12.86 -16.41
CA GLN A 139 -15.73 12.55 -16.98
C GLN A 139 -15.45 11.03 -16.96
N THR A 140 -14.75 10.57 -17.98
CA THR A 140 -14.49 9.14 -18.22
C THR A 140 -13.00 8.77 -18.27
N GLY A 141 -12.12 9.72 -17.97
CA GLY A 141 -10.68 9.47 -17.93
C GLY A 141 -10.32 8.44 -16.88
N GLY A 142 -9.49 7.45 -17.24
CA GLY A 142 -9.06 6.39 -16.33
C GLY A 142 -8.05 6.86 -15.29
N ASN A 143 -8.09 6.28 -14.11
CA ASN A 143 -7.13 6.48 -13.03
C ASN A 143 -6.30 5.20 -12.87
N VAL A 144 -5.01 5.26 -13.16
CA VAL A 144 -4.11 4.09 -13.14
C VAL A 144 -2.98 4.30 -12.14
N MET A 145 -2.74 3.29 -11.29
CA MET A 145 -1.63 3.30 -10.33
C MET A 145 -0.94 1.95 -10.29
N ASN A 146 0.36 1.91 -10.65
CA ASN A 146 1.15 0.68 -10.58
C ASN A 146 2.34 0.86 -9.62
N PRO A 147 2.11 0.72 -8.32
CA PRO A 147 3.18 0.83 -7.34
C PRO A 147 4.09 -0.39 -7.35
N LYS A 148 5.39 -0.14 -7.26
CA LYS A 148 6.39 -1.17 -7.01
C LYS A 148 7.16 -0.86 -5.74
N THR A 149 7.22 -1.83 -4.83
CA THR A 149 7.95 -1.68 -3.56
C THR A 149 8.97 -2.80 -3.41
N VAL A 150 10.21 -2.43 -3.09
CA VAL A 150 11.28 -3.39 -2.80
C VAL A 150 11.85 -3.06 -1.42
N VAL A 151 11.93 -4.04 -0.54
CA VAL A 151 12.34 -3.85 0.85
C VAL A 151 13.47 -4.82 1.22
N TYR A 152 14.59 -4.25 1.65
CA TYR A 152 15.70 -4.97 2.23
C TYR A 152 15.72 -4.72 3.74
N LEU A 153 15.43 -5.75 4.55
CA LEU A 153 15.48 -5.68 6.01
C LEU A 153 16.79 -6.25 6.51
N GLY A 154 17.57 -5.43 7.21
CA GLY A 154 18.77 -5.86 7.92
C GLY A 154 18.47 -6.74 9.14
N GLU A 155 19.53 -7.22 9.80
CA GLU A 155 19.41 -8.08 11.00
C GLU A 155 18.53 -7.43 12.08
N ASN A 156 17.57 -8.18 12.62
CA ASN A 156 16.62 -7.76 13.65
C ASN A 156 15.78 -6.51 13.28
N ALA A 157 15.78 -6.10 12.02
CA ALA A 157 14.94 -5.00 11.58
C ALA A 157 13.47 -5.43 11.49
N SER A 158 12.56 -4.48 11.58
CA SER A 158 11.14 -4.74 11.39
C SER A 158 10.47 -3.69 10.52
N MET A 159 9.52 -4.15 9.70
CA MET A 159 8.64 -3.28 8.93
C MET A 159 7.18 -3.70 9.09
N GLN A 160 6.36 -2.75 9.48
CA GLN A 160 4.92 -2.85 9.37
C GLN A 160 4.49 -2.02 8.15
N MET A 161 3.85 -2.66 7.19
CA MET A 161 3.38 -2.04 5.95
C MET A 161 1.86 -2.14 5.87
N ASP A 162 1.20 -0.99 5.85
CA ASP A 162 -0.25 -0.88 5.71
C ASP A 162 -0.59 -0.23 4.37
N THR A 163 -1.29 -0.95 3.49
CA THR A 163 -1.71 -0.46 2.18
C THR A 163 -3.22 -0.44 2.06
N VAL A 164 -3.76 0.66 1.52
CA VAL A 164 -5.20 0.86 1.37
C VAL A 164 -5.52 1.38 -0.02
N GLN A 165 -6.39 0.69 -0.76
CA GLN A 165 -6.94 1.14 -2.03
C GLN A 165 -8.43 0.82 -2.07
N ILE A 166 -9.28 1.80 -1.77
CA ILE A 166 -10.72 1.57 -1.56
C ILE A 166 -11.57 2.26 -2.61
N ARG A 167 -11.06 3.27 -3.35
CA ARG A 167 -11.91 4.05 -4.24
C ARG A 167 -11.19 4.64 -5.44
N GLY A 168 -11.85 4.53 -6.60
CA GLY A 168 -11.62 5.37 -7.77
C GLY A 168 -10.34 5.08 -8.55
N ILE A 169 -9.71 3.93 -8.35
CA ILE A 169 -8.60 3.46 -9.18
C ILE A 169 -9.15 2.41 -10.14
N ASP A 170 -9.08 2.69 -11.44
CA ASP A 170 -9.67 1.85 -12.47
C ASP A 170 -8.81 0.64 -12.80
N SER A 171 -7.49 0.83 -12.74
CA SER A 171 -6.55 -0.26 -12.94
C SER A 171 -5.32 -0.10 -12.04
N THR A 172 -4.93 -1.19 -11.37
CA THR A 172 -3.69 -1.24 -10.60
C THR A 172 -2.95 -2.55 -10.82
N LYS A 173 -1.61 -2.46 -10.89
CA LYS A 173 -0.72 -3.59 -10.79
C LYS A 173 0.33 -3.28 -9.73
N ARG A 174 0.18 -3.87 -8.55
CA ARG A 174 1.10 -3.73 -7.42
C ARG A 174 2.13 -4.85 -7.44
N GLU A 175 3.42 -4.49 -7.37
CA GLU A 175 4.52 -5.43 -7.19
C GLU A 175 5.22 -5.13 -5.86
N THR A 176 5.42 -6.14 -5.00
CA THR A 176 6.05 -5.96 -3.69
C THR A 176 7.02 -7.10 -3.39
N ASP A 177 8.29 -6.76 -3.17
CA ASP A 177 9.35 -7.72 -2.85
C ASP A 177 9.98 -7.41 -1.49
N PHE A 178 10.08 -8.43 -0.62
CA PHE A 178 10.76 -8.34 0.68
C PHE A 178 11.93 -9.32 0.75
N PHE A 179 13.08 -8.84 1.24
CA PHE A 179 14.28 -9.63 1.53
C PHE A 179 14.58 -9.49 3.02
N CYS A 180 14.38 -10.57 3.77
CA CYS A 180 14.40 -10.59 5.23
C CYS A 180 15.65 -11.29 5.76
N GLU A 181 16.55 -10.55 6.39
CA GLU A 181 17.75 -11.08 7.02
C GLU A 181 17.45 -11.69 8.42
N ALA A 182 18.48 -12.18 9.11
CA ALA A 182 18.34 -12.88 10.40
C ALA A 182 17.59 -12.03 11.45
N GLY A 183 16.62 -12.65 12.13
CA GLY A 183 15.79 -12.03 13.17
C GLY A 183 14.86 -10.92 12.69
N SER A 184 14.83 -10.63 11.38
CA SER A 184 13.97 -9.58 10.86
C SER A 184 12.50 -10.00 10.80
N GLU A 185 11.60 -9.01 10.84
CA GLU A 185 10.17 -9.23 10.83
C GLU A 185 9.45 -8.27 9.85
N VAL A 186 8.61 -8.82 9.00
CA VAL A 186 7.71 -8.04 8.16
C VAL A 186 6.26 -8.42 8.41
N VAL A 187 5.42 -7.40 8.61
CA VAL A 187 3.96 -7.55 8.68
C VAL A 187 3.34 -6.64 7.62
N VAL A 188 2.61 -7.24 6.69
CA VAL A 188 1.87 -6.52 5.65
C VAL A 188 0.38 -6.66 5.91
N THR A 189 -0.31 -5.53 5.97
CA THR A 189 -1.77 -5.46 5.96
C THR A 189 -2.23 -4.75 4.70
N GLU A 190 -2.99 -5.43 3.86
CA GLU A 190 -3.53 -4.88 2.62
C GLU A 190 -5.06 -4.83 2.69
N ARG A 191 -5.63 -3.71 2.27
CA ARG A 191 -7.07 -3.52 2.15
C ARG A 191 -7.39 -3.01 0.75
N LEU A 192 -8.16 -3.80 0.02
CA LEU A 192 -8.50 -3.53 -1.37
C LEU A 192 -10.00 -3.62 -1.59
N LEU A 193 -10.59 -2.60 -2.20
CA LEU A 193 -11.95 -2.65 -2.71
C LEU A 193 -11.96 -2.25 -4.17
N THR A 194 -12.61 -3.04 -5.00
CA THR A 194 -12.86 -2.74 -6.42
C THR A 194 -14.35 -2.84 -6.73
N HIS A 195 -14.82 -2.00 -7.63
CA HIS A 195 -16.21 -1.97 -8.08
C HIS A 195 -16.29 -1.62 -9.58
N GLY A 196 -17.48 -1.62 -10.16
CA GLY A 196 -17.65 -1.35 -11.59
C GLY A 196 -16.93 -2.37 -12.45
N SER A 197 -16.06 -1.90 -13.33
CA SER A 197 -15.18 -2.69 -14.19
C SER A 197 -13.70 -2.61 -13.79
N GLN A 198 -13.41 -2.17 -12.57
CA GLN A 198 -12.05 -1.98 -12.08
C GLN A 198 -11.27 -3.29 -12.03
N THR A 199 -9.96 -3.18 -12.25
CA THR A 199 -9.04 -4.31 -12.21
C THR A 199 -7.92 -4.07 -11.21
N ALA A 200 -7.56 -5.09 -10.44
CA ALA A 200 -6.45 -5.03 -9.50
C ALA A 200 -5.63 -6.32 -9.56
N GLU A 201 -4.34 -6.19 -9.85
CA GLU A 201 -3.37 -7.27 -9.75
C GLU A 201 -2.35 -6.97 -8.67
N GLY A 202 -2.09 -7.94 -7.80
CA GLY A 202 -1.08 -7.86 -6.74
C GLY A 202 -0.12 -9.04 -6.83
N ASP A 203 1.16 -8.75 -7.03
CA ASP A 203 2.26 -9.71 -6.95
C ASP A 203 3.09 -9.37 -5.70
N MET A 204 3.18 -10.30 -4.75
CA MET A 204 3.95 -10.11 -3.52
C MET A 204 4.90 -11.28 -3.32
N ASN A 205 6.17 -10.99 -3.07
CA ASN A 205 7.20 -11.99 -2.86
C ASN A 205 7.97 -11.69 -1.57
N ILE A 206 8.00 -12.66 -0.65
CA ILE A 206 8.69 -12.55 0.64
C ILE A 206 9.75 -13.64 0.72
N GLN A 207 11.02 -13.23 0.77
CA GLN A 207 12.19 -14.08 0.92
C GLN A 207 12.66 -14.04 2.38
N LEU A 208 12.43 -15.11 3.14
CA LEU A 208 12.90 -15.27 4.50
C LEU A 208 14.27 -15.93 4.46
N ASN A 209 15.32 -15.09 4.34
CA ASN A 209 16.69 -15.54 4.07
C ASN A 209 17.48 -15.88 5.33
N GLY A 210 17.18 -15.19 6.44
CA GLY A 210 17.92 -15.33 7.68
C GLY A 210 17.26 -16.24 8.70
N HIS A 211 18.06 -16.73 9.64
CA HIS A 211 17.58 -17.48 10.79
C HIS A 211 16.63 -16.62 11.65
N ASP A 212 15.53 -17.19 12.12
CA ASP A 212 14.48 -16.50 12.88
C ASP A 212 13.78 -15.35 12.14
N ALA A 213 13.93 -15.25 10.81
CA ALA A 213 13.17 -14.29 10.01
C ALA A 213 11.67 -14.63 10.04
N LYS A 214 10.84 -13.58 10.09
CA LYS A 214 9.37 -13.72 10.16
C LYS A 214 8.68 -12.89 9.09
N GLY A 215 7.68 -13.49 8.42
CA GLY A 215 6.83 -12.82 7.44
C GLY A 215 5.36 -13.08 7.71
N ARG A 216 4.56 -12.03 7.78
CA ARG A 216 3.11 -12.14 7.89
C ARG A 216 2.42 -11.24 6.88
N VAL A 217 1.49 -11.80 6.13
CA VAL A 217 0.63 -11.07 5.20
C VAL A 217 -0.82 -11.27 5.62
N ILE A 218 -1.56 -10.18 5.71
CA ILE A 218 -3.00 -10.15 5.92
C ILE A 218 -3.60 -9.33 4.79
N SER A 219 -4.17 -10.00 3.79
CA SER A 219 -4.86 -9.35 2.67
C SER A 219 -6.35 -9.49 2.83
N ARG A 220 -7.06 -8.37 2.89
CA ARG A 220 -8.51 -8.30 2.92
C ARG A 220 -9.01 -7.57 1.69
N SER A 221 -9.82 -8.22 0.88
CA SER A 221 -10.31 -7.62 -0.35
C SER A 221 -11.80 -7.79 -0.55
N VAL A 222 -12.39 -6.81 -1.21
CA VAL A 222 -13.80 -6.82 -1.61
C VAL A 222 -13.87 -6.52 -3.10
N ALA A 223 -14.52 -7.38 -3.87
CA ALA A 223 -14.80 -7.15 -5.28
C ALA A 223 -16.30 -7.11 -5.52
N GLN A 224 -16.76 -6.04 -6.16
CA GLN A 224 -18.18 -5.78 -6.41
C GLN A 224 -18.45 -5.65 -7.92
N GLU A 225 -19.72 -5.84 -8.30
CA GLU A 225 -20.25 -5.64 -9.66
C GLU A 225 -19.57 -6.54 -10.69
N GLN A 226 -18.71 -6.01 -11.58
CA GLN A 226 -17.99 -6.73 -12.63
C GLN A 226 -16.47 -6.61 -12.47
N SER A 227 -16.00 -6.12 -11.33
CA SER A 227 -14.59 -5.91 -11.07
C SER A 227 -13.81 -7.24 -10.99
N HIS A 228 -12.50 -7.15 -11.21
CA HIS A 228 -11.63 -8.31 -11.22
C HIS A 228 -10.38 -8.08 -10.38
N GLN A 229 -10.09 -9.01 -9.48
CA GLN A 229 -8.90 -9.00 -8.63
C GLN A 229 -8.09 -10.28 -8.81
N VAL A 230 -6.77 -10.15 -8.86
CA VAL A 230 -5.83 -11.27 -8.84
C VAL A 230 -4.75 -10.99 -7.82
N PHE A 231 -4.54 -11.89 -6.85
CA PHE A 231 -3.47 -11.78 -5.87
C PHE A 231 -2.57 -13.02 -5.89
N ARG A 232 -1.27 -12.81 -6.05
CA ARG A 232 -0.25 -13.87 -6.16
C ARG A 232 0.82 -13.69 -5.08
N PRO A 233 0.53 -14.06 -3.83
CA PRO A 233 1.53 -14.03 -2.78
C PRO A 233 2.46 -15.24 -2.88
N VAL A 234 3.76 -14.99 -2.82
CA VAL A 234 4.82 -16.00 -2.81
C VAL A 234 5.62 -15.83 -1.52
N MET A 235 5.81 -16.91 -0.76
CA MET A 235 6.64 -16.90 0.42
C MET A 235 7.67 -18.01 0.37
N VAL A 236 8.95 -17.65 0.53
CA VAL A 236 10.09 -18.57 0.43
C VAL A 236 10.87 -18.57 1.74
N GLY A 237 10.99 -19.74 2.37
CA GLY A 237 11.79 -19.96 3.58
C GLY A 237 13.12 -20.58 3.22
N ASN A 238 14.20 -19.78 3.30
CA ASN A 238 15.55 -20.19 2.96
C ASN A 238 16.39 -20.61 4.19
N ALA A 239 15.88 -20.38 5.41
CA ALA A 239 16.49 -20.71 6.69
C ALA A 239 15.41 -21.21 7.65
N GLN A 240 15.78 -21.51 8.92
CA GLN A 240 14.80 -21.67 9.99
C GLN A 240 14.04 -20.35 10.14
N CYS A 241 12.79 -20.31 9.79
CA CYS A 241 11.97 -19.10 9.70
C CYS A 241 10.50 -19.43 9.90
N PHE A 242 9.68 -18.37 10.05
CA PHE A 242 8.25 -18.50 10.14
C PHE A 242 7.56 -17.58 9.14
N GLY A 243 6.62 -18.12 8.37
CA GLY A 243 5.83 -17.35 7.40
C GLY A 243 4.35 -17.69 7.44
N HIS A 244 3.49 -16.66 7.38
CA HIS A 244 2.05 -16.83 7.34
C HIS A 244 1.42 -15.84 6.35
N VAL A 245 0.69 -16.37 5.38
CA VAL A 245 -0.11 -15.59 4.42
C VAL A 245 -1.58 -15.91 4.65
N GLN A 246 -2.36 -14.88 4.94
CA GLN A 246 -3.81 -14.95 5.09
C GLN A 246 -4.47 -14.05 4.05
N CYS A 247 -5.36 -14.64 3.23
CA CYS A 247 -6.07 -13.94 2.15
C CYS A 247 -7.57 -14.15 2.33
N ASP A 248 -8.26 -13.12 2.84
CA ASP A 248 -9.71 -13.18 3.03
C ASP A 248 -10.39 -12.21 2.05
N SER A 249 -11.41 -12.70 1.34
CA SER A 249 -12.06 -11.91 0.29
C SER A 249 -13.57 -12.07 0.30
N ILE A 250 -14.26 -10.94 0.07
CA ILE A 250 -15.71 -10.91 -0.16
C ILE A 250 -15.97 -10.62 -1.63
N ILE A 251 -16.79 -11.47 -2.27
CA ILE A 251 -17.19 -11.34 -3.67
C ILE A 251 -18.69 -11.02 -3.76
N MET A 252 -19.03 -10.02 -4.56
CA MET A 252 -20.40 -9.53 -4.75
C MET A 252 -20.73 -9.31 -6.23
N GLY A 253 -21.99 -9.55 -6.62
CA GLY A 253 -22.43 -9.37 -8.01
C GLY A 253 -21.81 -10.40 -8.97
N GLN A 254 -21.21 -9.92 -10.04
CA GLN A 254 -20.51 -10.72 -11.06
C GLN A 254 -18.99 -10.54 -11.03
N ALA A 255 -18.48 -10.00 -9.93
CA ALA A 255 -17.04 -9.79 -9.75
C ALA A 255 -16.27 -11.12 -9.76
N LYS A 256 -14.95 -11.02 -9.98
CA LYS A 256 -14.04 -12.18 -9.95
C LYS A 256 -12.88 -11.90 -9.04
N ILE A 257 -12.52 -12.88 -8.22
CA ILE A 257 -11.32 -12.86 -7.38
C ILE A 257 -10.55 -14.14 -7.59
N GLU A 258 -9.26 -14.01 -7.87
CA GLU A 258 -8.31 -15.11 -7.97
C GLU A 258 -7.22 -14.93 -6.93
N SER A 259 -7.02 -15.91 -6.04
CA SER A 259 -5.88 -15.98 -5.13
C SER A 259 -5.02 -17.17 -5.54
N VAL A 260 -3.76 -16.90 -5.91
CA VAL A 260 -2.81 -17.90 -6.42
C VAL A 260 -1.56 -17.90 -5.55
N PRO A 261 -1.64 -18.44 -4.32
CA PRO A 261 -0.52 -18.43 -3.41
C PRO A 261 0.51 -19.50 -3.75
N ALA A 262 1.79 -19.21 -3.43
CA ALA A 262 2.85 -20.18 -3.47
C ALA A 262 3.70 -20.09 -2.20
N ILE A 263 4.00 -21.25 -1.60
CA ILE A 263 4.95 -21.36 -0.49
C ILE A 263 6.04 -22.35 -0.87
N THR A 264 7.30 -21.98 -0.59
CA THR A 264 8.48 -22.83 -0.85
C THR A 264 9.37 -22.88 0.38
N ALA A 265 9.59 -24.07 0.92
CA ALA A 265 10.51 -24.28 2.03
C ALA A 265 11.80 -24.92 1.49
N ASN A 266 12.88 -24.15 1.49
CA ASN A 266 14.22 -24.61 1.11
C ASN A 266 15.04 -25.11 2.32
N CYS A 267 14.52 -24.92 3.55
CA CYS A 267 15.10 -25.38 4.79
C CYS A 267 14.10 -26.28 5.53
N PRO A 268 14.51 -27.43 6.09
CA PRO A 268 13.60 -28.33 6.82
C PRO A 268 12.93 -27.68 8.03
N ASP A 269 13.58 -26.68 8.64
CA ASP A 269 13.06 -25.98 9.81
C ASP A 269 12.23 -24.71 9.44
N ALA A 270 12.00 -24.47 8.16
CA ALA A 270 11.09 -23.41 7.72
C ALA A 270 9.64 -23.82 7.96
N GLN A 271 8.89 -22.95 8.65
CA GLN A 271 7.46 -23.13 8.92
C GLN A 271 6.66 -22.09 8.13
N LEU A 272 6.00 -22.54 7.07
CA LEU A 272 5.24 -21.67 6.18
C LEU A 272 3.78 -22.11 6.15
N ILE A 273 2.88 -21.16 6.35
CA ILE A 273 1.43 -21.38 6.40
C ILE A 273 0.77 -20.46 5.37
N HIS A 274 -0.21 -20.98 4.66
CA HIS A 274 -1.10 -20.19 3.81
C HIS A 274 -2.56 -20.54 4.13
N GLU A 275 -3.37 -19.49 4.28
CA GLU A 275 -4.83 -19.59 4.48
C GLU A 275 -5.51 -18.64 3.48
N ALA A 276 -6.58 -19.12 2.84
CA ALA A 276 -7.38 -18.32 1.93
C ALA A 276 -8.86 -18.62 2.07
N ALA A 277 -9.67 -17.57 2.11
CA ALA A 277 -11.11 -17.67 2.08
C ALA A 277 -11.68 -16.66 1.08
N ILE A 278 -12.47 -17.14 0.11
CA ILE A 278 -13.24 -16.31 -0.81
C ILE A 278 -14.70 -16.69 -0.64
N GLY A 279 -15.54 -15.73 -0.27
CA GLY A 279 -16.94 -15.98 -0.04
C GLY A 279 -17.81 -14.75 -0.27
N LYS A 280 -19.11 -14.95 -0.16
CA LYS A 280 -20.08 -13.84 -0.11
C LYS A 280 -20.44 -13.53 1.33
N ILE A 281 -21.03 -12.37 1.55
CA ILE A 281 -21.61 -12.02 2.86
C ILE A 281 -22.66 -13.08 3.22
N ALA A 282 -22.56 -13.61 4.45
CA ALA A 282 -23.51 -14.60 4.91
C ALA A 282 -24.91 -13.98 5.14
N GLY A 283 -25.95 -14.60 4.60
CA GLY A 283 -27.33 -14.11 4.73
C GLY A 283 -27.77 -13.91 6.17
N ASP A 284 -27.30 -14.74 7.09
CA ASP A 284 -27.61 -14.62 8.52
C ASP A 284 -27.03 -13.36 9.15
N GLN A 285 -25.90 -12.86 8.65
CA GLN A 285 -25.31 -11.59 9.10
C GLN A 285 -26.13 -10.40 8.62
N LEU A 286 -26.56 -10.42 7.36
CA LEU A 286 -27.45 -9.41 6.79
C LEU A 286 -28.77 -9.37 7.54
N LEU A 287 -29.45 -10.51 7.65
CA LEU A 287 -30.73 -10.62 8.35
C LEU A 287 -30.64 -10.11 9.79
N LYS A 288 -29.55 -10.40 10.50
CA LYS A 288 -29.35 -9.92 11.87
C LYS A 288 -29.28 -8.40 11.93
N LEU A 289 -28.58 -7.76 11.01
CA LEU A 289 -28.48 -6.29 10.96
C LEU A 289 -29.81 -5.65 10.54
N GLU A 290 -30.53 -6.25 9.60
CA GLU A 290 -31.88 -5.83 9.21
C GLU A 290 -32.87 -5.91 10.38
N THR A 291 -32.79 -6.93 11.22
CA THR A 291 -33.63 -7.04 12.44
C THR A 291 -33.32 -5.95 13.46
N LEU A 292 -32.15 -5.31 13.38
CA LEU A 292 -31.77 -4.15 14.18
C LEU A 292 -32.21 -2.82 13.55
N GLY A 293 -32.86 -2.85 12.39
CA GLY A 293 -33.47 -1.70 11.72
C GLY A 293 -32.64 -1.07 10.60
N LEU A 294 -31.54 -1.73 10.15
CA LEU A 294 -30.81 -1.28 8.97
C LEU A 294 -31.54 -1.75 7.71
N THR A 295 -31.42 -0.97 6.63
CA THR A 295 -31.74 -1.44 5.28
C THR A 295 -30.71 -2.49 4.83
N GLU A 296 -31.01 -3.28 3.80
CA GLU A 296 -30.08 -4.24 3.22
C GLU A 296 -28.75 -3.57 2.81
N GLU A 297 -28.82 -2.41 2.15
CA GLU A 297 -27.65 -1.61 1.72
C GLU A 297 -26.81 -1.13 2.93
N GLU A 298 -27.47 -0.61 3.98
CA GLU A 298 -26.76 -0.18 5.21
C GLU A 298 -26.12 -1.37 5.95
N ALA A 299 -26.77 -2.53 5.93
CA ALA A 299 -26.24 -3.76 6.52
C ALA A 299 -25.00 -4.25 5.76
N GLU A 300 -25.06 -4.31 4.42
CA GLU A 300 -23.91 -4.64 3.58
C GLU A 300 -22.73 -3.66 3.82
N ASP A 301 -22.97 -2.37 3.74
CA ASP A 301 -21.94 -1.33 3.96
C ASP A 301 -21.30 -1.45 5.35
N THR A 302 -22.10 -1.75 6.37
CA THR A 302 -21.60 -1.96 7.75
C THR A 302 -20.68 -3.17 7.84
N ILE A 303 -21.04 -4.28 7.20
CA ILE A 303 -20.22 -5.50 7.16
C ILE A 303 -18.92 -5.24 6.40
N LEU A 304 -18.98 -4.60 5.23
CA LEU A 304 -17.80 -4.29 4.41
C LEU A 304 -16.82 -3.36 5.13
N LYS A 305 -17.33 -2.31 5.79
CA LYS A 305 -16.51 -1.43 6.62
C LYS A 305 -15.82 -2.18 7.77
N GLY A 306 -16.55 -3.06 8.46
CA GLY A 306 -15.98 -3.89 9.52
C GLY A 306 -14.96 -4.90 9.00
N PHE A 307 -15.17 -5.45 7.80
CA PHE A 307 -14.24 -6.39 7.18
C PHE A 307 -12.93 -5.71 6.72
N LEU A 308 -13.02 -4.49 6.20
CA LEU A 308 -11.87 -3.70 5.74
C LEU A 308 -11.25 -2.81 6.85
N ALA A 309 -11.72 -2.88 8.08
CA ALA A 309 -11.20 -2.10 9.21
C ALA A 309 -9.80 -2.55 9.70
#